data_c2cb858304ab96be904a9645adcd5bb7
#
_entry.id   c2cb858304ab96be904a9645adcd5bb7
#
_cell.length_a   1.000
_cell.length_b   1.000
_cell.length_c   1.000
_cell.angle_alpha   90.00
_cell.angle_beta   90.00
_cell.angle_gamma   90.00
#
_symmetry.space_group_name_H-M   'P 1'
#
loop_
_entity.id
_entity.type
_entity.pdbx_description
1 polymer ?
#
loop_
_entity_poly.entity_id
_entity_poly.type
_entity_poly.pdbx_seq_one_letter_code
_entity_poly.pdbx_strand_id
1 'polypeptide(L)'
;MKKNRIYKVLAVFPLLLCGLFLLFPDKTYALGLGDILVEMFVTPLREGTQDLITNGLAGIANFISTPTDLGNLAFVRNSISTAKYIALSLLTLNVLKEIIKSMIDEGYGQGGKPMDLLAGQAIKAVAMIYLSQWVLQDVLLAANNALLPVVAKIDNTTLAYTEGASSRMAGDLVHGILAGIDSVGILIMRLFFLIILGFGFIILTVTGGIRLAQLAILAVIGPFLAVSLVDKGESFNTWIREAVAVVFTQLLQVWLLGYLIATIQRAHFWDLMTAMGILAVMIAGPTVIKQYIHSTGTGGAVVGAGRTVAYRLMIKGAMSR
;
A
#
# COMPACT_ATOMS: atom_id res chain seq x y z
N MET A 1 20.21 8.23 -19.75
CA MET A 1 19.67 9.14 -20.78
C MET A 1 18.21 8.91 -21.21
N LYS A 2 17.50 7.85 -20.76
CA LYS A 2 16.07 7.58 -21.17
C LYS A 2 15.01 8.35 -20.35
N LYS A 3 15.32 8.77 -19.14
CA LYS A 3 14.36 9.41 -18.20
C LYS A 3 13.84 10.78 -18.67
N ASN A 4 14.65 11.54 -19.41
CA ASN A 4 14.26 12.88 -19.90
C ASN A 4 13.26 12.88 -21.09
N ARG A 5 13.08 11.77 -21.79
CA ARG A 5 12.13 11.72 -22.93
C ARG A 5 10.68 11.60 -22.47
N ILE A 6 10.44 10.86 -21.39
CA ILE A 6 9.08 10.67 -20.85
C ILE A 6 8.53 12.00 -20.30
N TYR A 7 9.35 12.78 -19.59
CA TYR A 7 8.93 14.10 -19.09
C TYR A 7 8.66 15.12 -20.22
N LYS A 8 9.40 15.02 -21.34
CA LYS A 8 9.13 15.89 -22.50
C LYS A 8 7.81 15.53 -23.19
N VAL A 9 7.48 14.26 -23.32
CA VAL A 9 6.19 13.81 -23.88
C VAL A 9 5.03 14.21 -22.96
N LEU A 10 5.18 14.05 -21.64
CA LEU A 10 4.17 14.45 -20.67
C LEU A 10 3.96 15.99 -20.63
N ALA A 11 5.00 16.78 -20.90
CA ALA A 11 4.91 18.25 -20.95
C ALA A 11 4.37 18.79 -22.29
N VAL A 12 4.59 18.07 -23.39
CA VAL A 12 4.09 18.46 -24.73
C VAL A 12 2.61 18.15 -24.90
N PHE A 13 2.10 17.12 -24.22
CA PHE A 13 0.70 16.70 -24.33
C PHE A 13 -0.31 17.78 -23.85
N PRO A 14 -0.16 18.46 -22.69
CA PRO A 14 -1.04 19.55 -22.28
C PRO A 14 -0.92 20.78 -23.18
N LEU A 15 0.27 21.04 -23.76
CA LEU A 15 0.47 22.13 -24.70
C LEU A 15 -0.24 21.88 -26.04
N LEU A 16 -0.24 20.63 -26.51
CA LEU A 16 -0.98 20.20 -27.70
C LEU A 16 -2.50 20.30 -27.48
N LEU A 17 -2.95 19.94 -26.27
CA LEU A 17 -4.36 20.07 -25.86
C LEU A 17 -4.78 21.52 -25.75
N CYS A 18 -3.94 22.39 -25.20
CA CYS A 18 -4.18 23.84 -25.11
C CYS A 18 -4.21 24.48 -26.50
N GLY A 19 -3.35 24.02 -27.43
CA GLY A 19 -3.36 24.43 -28.83
C GLY A 19 -4.63 24.00 -29.55
N LEU A 20 -5.14 22.80 -29.28
CA LEU A 20 -6.41 22.31 -29.82
C LEU A 20 -7.60 23.16 -29.29
N PHE A 21 -7.54 23.60 -28.02
CA PHE A 21 -8.53 24.47 -27.40
C PHE A 21 -8.62 25.85 -28.07
N LEU A 22 -7.48 26.39 -28.54
CA LEU A 22 -7.41 27.67 -29.21
C LEU A 22 -7.91 27.61 -30.67
N LEU A 23 -7.93 26.39 -31.26
CA LEU A 23 -8.37 26.18 -32.65
C LEU A 23 -9.88 26.00 -32.81
N PHE A 24 -10.65 25.78 -31.73
CA PHE A 24 -12.10 25.58 -31.79
C PHE A 24 -12.84 26.63 -30.94
N PRO A 25 -12.98 27.87 -31.40
CA PRO A 25 -13.87 28.84 -30.75
C PRO A 25 -15.33 28.41 -30.91
N ASP A 26 -16.18 28.78 -29.93
CA ASP A 26 -17.61 28.44 -29.78
C ASP A 26 -18.50 28.64 -31.01
N LYS A 27 -17.99 29.20 -32.08
CA LYS A 27 -18.73 29.51 -33.32
C LYS A 27 -18.91 28.33 -34.28
N THR A 28 -18.31 27.15 -34.00
CA THR A 28 -18.42 25.94 -34.86
C THR A 28 -19.77 25.25 -34.76
N TYR A 29 -20.60 25.58 -33.80
CA TYR A 29 -21.96 25.02 -33.64
C TYR A 29 -22.92 25.40 -34.78
N ALA A 30 -22.68 26.50 -35.47
CA ALA A 30 -23.59 26.99 -36.52
C ALA A 30 -23.56 26.20 -37.84
N LEU A 31 -22.63 25.25 -38.00
CA LEU A 31 -22.41 24.53 -39.25
C LEU A 31 -22.67 23.00 -39.19
N GLY A 32 -23.23 22.48 -38.09
CA GLY A 32 -23.43 21.02 -37.93
C GLY A 32 -22.13 20.20 -37.78
N LEU A 33 -20.95 20.85 -37.92
CA LEU A 33 -19.64 20.21 -37.74
C LEU A 33 -19.40 19.78 -36.30
N GLY A 34 -20.04 20.44 -35.34
CA GLY A 34 -19.97 20.10 -33.92
C GLY A 34 -20.53 18.71 -33.63
N ASP A 35 -21.67 18.36 -34.20
CA ASP A 35 -22.32 17.08 -34.02
C ASP A 35 -21.51 15.93 -34.64
N ILE A 36 -20.94 16.17 -35.82
CA ILE A 36 -20.06 15.19 -36.51
C ILE A 36 -18.78 14.95 -35.69
N LEU A 37 -18.18 16.00 -35.13
CA LEU A 37 -16.98 15.87 -34.28
C LEU A 37 -17.30 15.15 -32.96
N VAL A 38 -18.45 15.44 -32.36
CA VAL A 38 -18.91 14.76 -31.13
C VAL A 38 -19.14 13.28 -31.42
N GLU A 39 -19.83 12.92 -32.48
CA GLU A 39 -20.12 11.53 -32.82
C GLU A 39 -18.86 10.76 -33.24
N MET A 40 -17.97 11.39 -33.99
CA MET A 40 -16.78 10.75 -34.55
C MET A 40 -15.64 10.59 -33.53
N PHE A 41 -15.47 11.54 -32.59
CA PHE A 41 -14.35 11.55 -31.64
C PHE A 41 -14.78 11.38 -30.18
N VAL A 42 -15.84 12.07 -29.76
CA VAL A 42 -16.22 12.09 -28.34
C VAL A 42 -16.92 10.81 -27.93
N THR A 43 -17.75 10.23 -28.79
CA THR A 43 -18.47 8.98 -28.45
C THR A 43 -17.52 7.79 -28.29
N PRO A 44 -16.62 7.48 -29.23
CA PRO A 44 -15.65 6.37 -29.05
C PRO A 44 -14.70 6.62 -27.86
N LEU A 45 -14.30 7.87 -27.64
CA LEU A 45 -13.44 8.24 -26.53
C LEU A 45 -14.15 8.08 -25.18
N ARG A 46 -15.44 8.40 -25.11
CA ARG A 46 -16.30 8.19 -23.93
C ARG A 46 -16.45 6.70 -23.63
N GLU A 47 -16.76 5.89 -24.62
CA GLU A 47 -16.91 4.44 -24.46
C GLU A 47 -15.61 3.79 -24.00
N GLY A 48 -14.48 4.07 -24.68
CA GLY A 48 -13.17 3.57 -24.30
C GLY A 48 -12.75 4.00 -22.89
N THR A 49 -13.11 5.22 -22.48
CA THR A 49 -12.83 5.70 -21.13
C THR A 49 -13.71 5.02 -20.09
N GLN A 50 -14.97 4.76 -20.41
CA GLN A 50 -15.87 4.01 -19.54
C GLN A 50 -15.38 2.58 -19.32
N ASP A 51 -14.93 1.91 -20.35
CA ASP A 51 -14.34 0.58 -20.25
C ASP A 51 -13.06 0.58 -19.42
N LEU A 52 -12.22 1.58 -19.62
CA LEU A 52 -10.98 1.76 -18.82
C LEU A 52 -11.28 1.91 -17.32
N ILE A 53 -12.25 2.74 -16.98
CA ILE A 53 -12.68 2.97 -15.60
C ILE A 53 -13.33 1.71 -15.03
N THR A 54 -14.18 1.04 -15.78
CA THR A 54 -14.85 -0.20 -15.35
C THR A 54 -13.84 -1.29 -15.04
N ASN A 55 -12.89 -1.52 -15.95
CA ASN A 55 -11.82 -2.51 -15.76
C ASN A 55 -10.89 -2.14 -14.61
N GLY A 56 -10.57 -0.85 -14.47
CA GLY A 56 -9.76 -0.34 -13.36
C GLY A 56 -10.46 -0.53 -12.00
N LEU A 57 -11.75 -0.18 -11.89
CA LEU A 57 -12.54 -0.39 -10.68
C LEU A 57 -12.74 -1.87 -10.35
N ALA A 58 -12.95 -2.73 -11.35
CA ALA A 58 -13.00 -4.17 -11.15
C ALA A 58 -11.69 -4.71 -10.59
N GLY A 59 -10.55 -4.25 -11.13
CA GLY A 59 -9.23 -4.58 -10.60
C GLY A 59 -9.03 -4.10 -9.17
N ILE A 60 -9.43 -2.87 -8.84
CA ILE A 60 -9.39 -2.34 -7.48
C ILE A 60 -10.26 -3.17 -6.54
N ALA A 61 -11.48 -3.52 -6.96
CA ALA A 61 -12.37 -4.38 -6.19
C ALA A 61 -11.68 -5.72 -5.87
N ASN A 62 -11.05 -6.35 -6.83
CA ASN A 62 -10.41 -7.65 -6.66
C ASN A 62 -9.14 -7.61 -5.81
N PHE A 63 -8.28 -6.58 -5.93
CA PHE A 63 -6.97 -6.56 -5.29
C PHE A 63 -6.87 -5.67 -4.06
N ILE A 64 -7.70 -4.65 -3.95
CA ILE A 64 -7.62 -3.67 -2.87
C ILE A 64 -8.76 -3.85 -1.88
N SER A 65 -9.97 -4.10 -2.38
CA SER A 65 -11.17 -4.08 -1.56
C SER A 65 -11.58 -5.44 -1.02
N THR A 66 -11.14 -6.54 -1.66
CA THR A 66 -11.40 -7.89 -1.14
C THR A 66 -10.51 -8.22 0.05
N PRO A 67 -11.03 -8.95 1.05
CA PRO A 67 -10.22 -9.48 2.13
C PRO A 67 -9.06 -10.31 1.60
N THR A 68 -7.87 -10.06 2.13
CA THR A 68 -6.67 -10.78 1.69
C THR A 68 -6.56 -12.11 2.42
N ASP A 69 -6.51 -13.21 1.68
CA ASP A 69 -6.26 -14.55 2.20
C ASP A 69 -5.06 -15.19 1.48
N LEU A 70 -3.99 -15.39 2.22
CA LEU A 70 -2.78 -16.08 1.73
C LEU A 70 -2.87 -17.59 1.92
N GLY A 71 -3.78 -18.08 2.76
CA GLY A 71 -3.93 -19.50 3.09
C GLY A 71 -4.41 -20.37 1.92
N ASN A 72 -5.19 -19.76 1.01
CA ASN A 72 -5.71 -20.42 -0.18
C ASN A 72 -4.67 -20.64 -1.28
N LEU A 73 -3.52 -19.98 -1.21
CA LEU A 73 -2.44 -20.14 -2.17
C LEU A 73 -1.54 -21.34 -1.77
N ALA A 74 -1.80 -22.52 -2.34
CA ALA A 74 -1.04 -23.76 -2.05
C ALA A 74 0.47 -23.55 -2.19
N PHE A 75 0.91 -22.79 -3.20
CA PHE A 75 2.33 -22.46 -3.39
C PHE A 75 2.91 -21.71 -2.19
N VAL A 76 2.22 -20.69 -1.68
CA VAL A 76 2.69 -19.89 -0.55
C VAL A 76 2.76 -20.75 0.72
N ARG A 77 1.73 -21.56 0.98
CA ARG A 77 1.67 -22.46 2.13
C ARG A 77 2.83 -23.48 2.13
N ASN A 78 3.11 -24.09 0.98
CA ASN A 78 4.21 -25.04 0.83
C ASN A 78 5.57 -24.35 1.01
N SER A 79 5.73 -23.14 0.44
CA SER A 79 6.94 -22.33 0.59
C SER A 79 7.20 -21.95 2.05
N ILE A 80 6.16 -21.59 2.81
CA ILE A 80 6.27 -21.28 4.24
C ILE A 80 6.72 -22.53 5.03
N SER A 81 6.15 -23.71 4.71
CA SER A 81 6.55 -24.96 5.37
C SER A 81 8.03 -25.25 5.13
N THR A 82 8.49 -25.17 3.89
CA THR A 82 9.90 -25.33 3.52
C THR A 82 10.79 -24.31 4.23
N ALA A 83 10.35 -23.03 4.26
CA ALA A 83 11.06 -21.96 4.93
C ALA A 83 11.26 -22.22 6.43
N LYS A 84 10.27 -22.80 7.12
CA LYS A 84 10.37 -23.18 8.54
C LYS A 84 11.45 -24.24 8.76
N TYR A 85 11.52 -25.26 7.93
CA TYR A 85 12.56 -26.31 8.05
C TYR A 85 13.96 -25.73 7.84
N ILE A 86 14.14 -24.91 6.81
CA ILE A 86 15.43 -24.26 6.56
C ILE A 86 15.79 -23.29 7.70
N ALA A 87 14.83 -22.51 8.19
CA ALA A 87 15.04 -21.60 9.30
C ALA A 87 15.47 -22.32 10.59
N LEU A 88 14.92 -23.50 10.91
CA LEU A 88 15.35 -24.31 12.04
C LEU A 88 16.79 -24.80 11.88
N SER A 89 17.18 -25.21 10.68
CA SER A 89 18.57 -25.59 10.39
C SER A 89 19.53 -24.43 10.57
N LEU A 90 19.15 -23.24 10.04
CA LEU A 90 19.94 -22.00 10.22
C LEU A 90 20.00 -21.56 11.69
N LEU A 91 18.93 -21.74 12.44
CA LEU A 91 18.90 -21.46 13.86
C LEU A 91 19.92 -22.28 14.62
N THR A 92 19.99 -23.59 14.34
CA THR A 92 20.98 -24.48 14.96
C THR A 92 22.40 -24.02 14.69
N LEU A 93 22.69 -23.63 13.44
CA LEU A 93 24.02 -23.10 13.08
C LEU A 93 24.30 -21.75 13.78
N ASN A 94 23.31 -20.87 13.88
CA ASN A 94 23.49 -19.58 14.54
C ASN A 94 23.69 -19.72 16.06
N VAL A 95 22.97 -20.63 16.71
CA VAL A 95 23.16 -20.94 18.13
C VAL A 95 24.55 -21.51 18.36
N LEU A 96 25.02 -22.47 17.53
CA LEU A 96 26.36 -23.03 17.63
C LEU A 96 27.43 -21.95 17.48
N LYS A 97 27.29 -21.05 16.50
CA LYS A 97 28.19 -19.91 16.31
C LYS A 97 28.25 -19.02 17.56
N GLU A 98 27.11 -18.71 18.18
CA GLU A 98 27.06 -17.86 19.37
C GLU A 98 27.67 -18.57 20.61
N ILE A 99 27.51 -19.89 20.72
CA ILE A 99 28.16 -20.71 21.76
C ILE A 99 29.68 -20.64 21.61
N ILE A 100 30.19 -20.92 20.39
CA ILE A 100 31.64 -20.86 20.12
C ILE A 100 32.19 -19.46 20.41
N LYS A 101 31.49 -18.43 19.97
CA LYS A 101 31.87 -17.04 20.24
C LYS A 101 31.92 -16.76 21.74
N SER A 102 30.91 -17.16 22.50
CA SER A 102 30.88 -16.99 23.95
C SER A 102 32.04 -17.69 24.64
N MET A 103 32.38 -18.90 24.23
CA MET A 103 33.55 -19.64 24.76
C MET A 103 34.89 -18.94 24.46
N ILE A 104 35.01 -18.38 23.27
CA ILE A 104 36.21 -17.60 22.87
C ILE A 104 36.30 -16.31 23.71
N ASP A 105 35.20 -15.56 23.83
CA ASP A 105 35.16 -14.31 24.61
C ASP A 105 35.49 -14.55 26.09
N GLU A 106 35.02 -15.69 26.64
CA GLU A 106 35.32 -16.12 28.00
C GLU A 106 36.82 -16.47 28.16
N GLY A 107 37.40 -17.17 27.16
CA GLY A 107 38.83 -17.49 27.13
C GLY A 107 39.75 -16.24 27.07
N TYR A 108 39.27 -15.15 26.47
CA TYR A 108 39.99 -13.88 26.44
C TYR A 108 39.67 -12.95 27.65
N GLY A 109 38.82 -13.39 28.59
CA GLY A 109 38.45 -12.59 29.78
C GLY A 109 37.49 -11.44 29.48
N GLN A 110 36.86 -11.45 28.29
CA GLN A 110 35.91 -10.40 27.88
C GLN A 110 34.47 -10.61 28.36
N GLY A 111 34.20 -11.70 29.11
CA GLY A 111 32.88 -12.05 29.61
C GLY A 111 31.92 -12.49 28.50
N GLY A 112 31.88 -13.79 28.25
CA GLY A 112 30.96 -14.38 27.25
C GLY A 112 29.47 -14.19 27.64
N LYS A 113 28.58 -14.40 26.67
CA LYS A 113 27.13 -14.42 26.94
C LYS A 113 26.79 -15.60 27.87
N PRO A 114 26.02 -15.40 28.95
CA PRO A 114 25.56 -16.51 29.80
C PRO A 114 24.76 -17.53 28.98
N MET A 115 24.99 -18.82 29.23
CA MET A 115 24.34 -19.92 28.49
C MET A 115 22.81 -19.90 28.63
N ASP A 116 22.31 -19.51 29.81
CA ASP A 116 20.86 -19.40 30.09
C ASP A 116 20.21 -18.32 29.21
N LEU A 117 20.89 -17.19 28.98
CA LEU A 117 20.43 -16.13 28.10
C LEU A 117 20.36 -16.62 26.64
N LEU A 118 21.37 -17.37 26.21
CA LEU A 118 21.44 -17.92 24.87
C LEU A 118 20.36 -18.98 24.64
N ALA A 119 20.13 -19.85 25.61
CA ALA A 119 19.05 -20.83 25.58
C ALA A 119 17.68 -20.15 25.52
N GLY A 120 17.44 -19.10 26.30
CA GLY A 120 16.23 -18.31 26.27
C GLY A 120 16.00 -17.60 24.91
N GLN A 121 17.07 -17.09 24.31
CA GLN A 121 16.99 -16.47 22.97
C GLN A 121 16.71 -17.54 21.90
N ALA A 122 17.30 -18.73 21.97
CA ALA A 122 17.04 -19.83 21.06
C ALA A 122 15.58 -20.30 21.14
N ILE A 123 15.05 -20.49 22.36
CA ILE A 123 13.62 -20.87 22.56
C ILE A 123 12.70 -19.79 21.95
N LYS A 124 12.98 -18.53 22.20
CA LYS A 124 12.22 -17.42 21.61
C LYS A 124 12.27 -17.42 20.10
N ALA A 125 13.43 -17.68 19.49
CA ALA A 125 13.59 -17.78 18.05
C ALA A 125 12.80 -18.96 17.47
N VAL A 126 12.85 -20.15 18.09
CA VAL A 126 12.03 -21.31 17.69
C VAL A 126 10.55 -20.96 17.73
N ALA A 127 10.07 -20.37 18.83
CA ALA A 127 8.69 -19.98 18.95
C ALA A 127 8.27 -18.99 17.82
N MET A 128 9.11 -17.99 17.52
CA MET A 128 8.79 -17.00 16.48
C MET A 128 8.91 -17.55 15.05
N ILE A 129 9.71 -18.58 14.79
CA ILE A 129 9.73 -19.30 13.51
C ILE A 129 8.33 -19.86 13.20
N TYR A 130 7.67 -20.45 14.19
CA TYR A 130 6.32 -20.99 14.02
C TYR A 130 5.23 -19.92 14.10
N LEU A 131 5.37 -18.94 15.00
CA LEU A 131 4.38 -17.90 15.24
C LEU A 131 4.40 -16.79 14.18
N SER A 132 5.48 -16.61 13.42
CA SER A 132 5.57 -15.55 12.41
C SER A 132 4.44 -15.59 11.40
N GLN A 133 4.04 -16.78 10.95
CA GLN A 133 2.90 -16.98 10.06
C GLN A 133 1.58 -16.62 10.74
N TRP A 134 1.36 -17.11 11.97
CA TRP A 134 0.18 -16.81 12.76
C TRP A 134 0.03 -15.30 13.01
N VAL A 135 1.12 -14.62 13.37
CA VAL A 135 1.12 -13.16 13.56
C VAL A 135 0.71 -12.43 12.26
N LEU A 136 1.21 -12.87 11.12
CA LEU A 136 0.88 -12.23 9.84
C LEU A 136 -0.56 -12.52 9.41
N GLN A 137 -1.01 -13.78 9.47
CA GLN A 137 -2.30 -14.21 8.93
C GLN A 137 -3.45 -14.01 9.93
N ASP A 138 -3.30 -14.53 11.15
CA ASP A 138 -4.39 -14.58 12.12
C ASP A 138 -4.49 -13.33 12.99
N VAL A 139 -3.40 -12.52 13.08
CA VAL A 139 -3.42 -11.26 13.81
C VAL A 139 -3.51 -10.07 12.85
N LEU A 140 -2.51 -9.86 12.00
CA LEU A 140 -2.44 -8.64 11.18
C LEU A 140 -3.47 -8.64 10.05
N LEU A 141 -3.54 -9.72 9.26
CA LEU A 141 -4.51 -9.80 8.15
C LEU A 141 -5.95 -9.94 8.66
N ALA A 142 -6.18 -10.70 9.74
CA ALA A 142 -7.50 -10.79 10.33
C ALA A 142 -8.00 -9.43 10.86
N ALA A 143 -7.13 -8.68 11.56
CA ALA A 143 -7.45 -7.33 12.02
C ALA A 143 -7.75 -6.39 10.84
N ASN A 144 -6.92 -6.42 9.79
CA ASN A 144 -7.14 -5.63 8.58
C ASN A 144 -8.47 -5.98 7.91
N ASN A 145 -8.75 -7.27 7.72
CA ASN A 145 -9.97 -7.75 7.08
C ASN A 145 -11.23 -7.41 7.90
N ALA A 146 -11.13 -7.39 9.23
CA ALA A 146 -12.23 -6.96 10.11
C ALA A 146 -12.49 -5.45 10.03
N LEU A 147 -11.44 -4.64 9.84
CA LEU A 147 -11.56 -3.18 9.72
C LEU A 147 -12.00 -2.73 8.32
N LEU A 148 -11.73 -3.53 7.30
CA LEU A 148 -12.03 -3.21 5.90
C LEU A 148 -13.50 -2.83 5.66
N PRO A 149 -14.51 -3.61 6.10
CA PRO A 149 -15.92 -3.24 5.92
C PRO A 149 -16.34 -2.02 6.74
N VAL A 150 -15.66 -1.74 7.85
CA VAL A 150 -15.93 -0.54 8.66
C VAL A 150 -15.47 0.70 7.91
N VAL A 151 -14.25 0.67 7.35
CA VAL A 151 -13.68 1.77 6.57
C VAL A 151 -14.45 2.00 5.27
N ALA A 152 -14.91 0.93 4.63
CA ALA A 152 -15.69 1.00 3.39
C ALA A 152 -17.10 1.61 3.59
N LYS A 153 -17.63 1.64 4.84
CA LYS A 153 -18.98 2.17 5.15
C LYS A 153 -18.98 3.63 5.61
N ILE A 154 -17.82 4.25 5.85
CA ILE A 154 -17.73 5.57 6.50
C ILE A 154 -18.52 6.67 5.75
N ASP A 155 -18.81 6.51 4.47
CA ASP A 155 -19.42 7.59 3.68
C ASP A 155 -20.74 7.20 2.98
N ASN A 156 -21.53 6.26 3.50
CA ASN A 156 -22.76 5.74 2.87
C ASN A 156 -22.64 5.33 1.39
N THR A 157 -21.53 5.60 0.76
CA THR A 157 -21.12 5.01 -0.51
C THR A 157 -20.71 3.58 -0.19
N THR A 158 -21.71 2.71 -0.11
CA THR A 158 -21.45 1.27 -0.07
C THR A 158 -20.62 0.94 -1.31
N LEU A 159 -19.31 0.87 -1.11
CA LEU A 159 -18.41 0.15 -2.01
C LEU A 159 -18.87 -1.32 -1.93
N ALA A 160 -20.07 -1.58 -2.46
CA ALA A 160 -20.66 -2.91 -2.47
C ALA A 160 -19.84 -3.73 -3.43
N TYR A 161 -18.96 -4.57 -2.88
CA TYR A 161 -18.08 -5.51 -3.59
C TYR A 161 -18.86 -6.69 -4.21
N THR A 162 -20.08 -6.43 -4.68
CA THR A 162 -20.86 -7.42 -5.42
C THR A 162 -20.48 -7.40 -6.89
N GLU A 163 -20.44 -8.56 -7.52
CA GLU A 163 -20.26 -8.69 -8.96
C GLU A 163 -21.25 -7.77 -9.69
N GLY A 164 -20.74 -6.92 -10.59
CA GLY A 164 -21.52 -5.91 -11.30
C GLY A 164 -21.61 -4.53 -10.63
N ALA A 165 -21.19 -4.35 -9.37
CA ALA A 165 -21.18 -3.04 -8.71
C ALA A 165 -20.12 -2.10 -9.34
N SER A 166 -18.98 -2.63 -9.74
CA SER A 166 -17.94 -1.86 -10.42
C SER A 166 -18.40 -1.24 -11.74
N SER A 167 -19.20 -1.97 -12.51
CA SER A 167 -19.76 -1.49 -13.79
C SER A 167 -20.80 -0.39 -13.59
N ARG A 168 -21.69 -0.53 -12.60
CA ARG A 168 -22.68 0.51 -12.25
C ARG A 168 -21.97 1.75 -11.73
N MET A 169 -21.02 1.58 -10.82
CA MET A 169 -20.24 2.65 -10.24
C MET A 169 -19.41 3.41 -11.29
N ALA A 170 -18.82 2.70 -12.26
CA ALA A 170 -18.13 3.31 -13.38
C ALA A 170 -19.09 4.13 -14.25
N GLY A 171 -20.29 3.58 -14.54
CA GLY A 171 -21.35 4.27 -15.26
C GLY A 171 -21.78 5.55 -14.55
N ASP A 172 -22.04 5.47 -13.25
CA ASP A 172 -22.47 6.60 -12.42
C ASP A 172 -21.38 7.68 -12.33
N LEU A 173 -20.11 7.29 -12.18
CA LEU A 173 -18.96 8.23 -12.20
C LEU A 173 -18.83 8.94 -13.54
N VAL A 174 -18.88 8.20 -14.65
CA VAL A 174 -18.77 8.78 -16.00
C VAL A 174 -19.95 9.68 -16.26
N HIS A 175 -21.18 9.25 -15.92
CA HIS A 175 -22.39 10.05 -16.07
C HIS A 175 -22.36 11.32 -15.20
N GLY A 176 -21.94 11.19 -13.93
CA GLY A 176 -21.84 12.34 -13.01
C GLY A 176 -20.84 13.40 -13.50
N ILE A 177 -19.68 12.97 -13.99
CA ILE A 177 -18.67 13.88 -14.53
C ILE A 177 -19.14 14.53 -15.85
N LEU A 178 -19.85 13.80 -16.69
CA LEU A 178 -20.31 14.28 -17.99
C LEU A 178 -21.69 14.97 -17.97
N ALA A 179 -22.38 14.97 -16.82
CA ALA A 179 -23.69 15.61 -16.69
C ALA A 179 -23.57 17.16 -16.73
N GLY A 180 -24.60 17.80 -17.30
CA GLY A 180 -24.73 19.27 -17.28
C GLY A 180 -23.66 20.03 -18.07
N ILE A 181 -23.25 19.50 -19.22
CA ILE A 181 -22.21 20.12 -20.06
C ILE A 181 -22.89 20.91 -21.18
N ASP A 182 -22.79 22.25 -21.12
CA ASP A 182 -23.34 23.16 -22.10
C ASP A 182 -22.30 23.60 -23.14
N SER A 183 -21.02 23.28 -22.96
CA SER A 183 -19.95 23.68 -23.89
C SER A 183 -18.99 22.54 -24.22
N VAL A 184 -18.56 22.46 -25.49
CA VAL A 184 -17.62 21.46 -25.98
C VAL A 184 -16.27 21.53 -25.24
N GLY A 185 -15.84 22.75 -24.88
CA GLY A 185 -14.59 22.94 -24.14
C GLY A 185 -14.58 22.25 -22.78
N ILE A 186 -15.66 22.39 -22.02
CA ILE A 186 -15.83 21.71 -20.71
C ILE A 186 -15.90 20.19 -20.90
N LEU A 187 -16.57 19.73 -21.95
CA LEU A 187 -16.68 18.32 -22.29
C LEU A 187 -15.30 17.68 -22.50
N ILE A 188 -14.47 18.30 -23.35
CA ILE A 188 -13.11 17.81 -23.65
C ILE A 188 -12.24 17.79 -22.38
N MET A 189 -12.33 18.83 -21.56
CA MET A 189 -11.58 18.90 -20.30
C MET A 189 -11.99 17.79 -19.34
N ARG A 190 -13.28 17.53 -19.16
CA ARG A 190 -13.78 16.47 -18.28
C ARG A 190 -13.43 15.08 -18.82
N LEU A 191 -13.46 14.89 -20.12
CA LEU A 191 -13.08 13.65 -20.77
C LEU A 191 -11.58 13.35 -20.56
N PHE A 192 -10.73 14.38 -20.65
CA PHE A 192 -9.31 14.26 -20.30
C PHE A 192 -9.10 13.82 -18.83
N PHE A 193 -9.88 14.40 -17.92
CA PHE A 193 -9.90 13.97 -16.51
C PHE A 193 -10.25 12.51 -16.33
N LEU A 194 -11.29 12.05 -17.02
CA LEU A 194 -11.72 10.65 -16.99
C LEU A 194 -10.65 9.69 -17.48
N ILE A 195 -9.92 10.06 -18.53
CA ILE A 195 -8.81 9.27 -19.06
C ILE A 195 -7.72 9.13 -18.00
N ILE A 196 -7.30 10.23 -17.37
CA ILE A 196 -6.26 10.19 -16.33
C ILE A 196 -6.74 9.36 -15.13
N LEU A 197 -7.99 9.50 -14.73
CA LEU A 197 -8.59 8.73 -13.65
C LEU A 197 -8.58 7.22 -13.97
N GLY A 198 -8.96 6.84 -15.19
CA GLY A 198 -8.96 5.46 -15.65
C GLY A 198 -7.55 4.84 -15.63
N PHE A 199 -6.54 5.55 -16.15
CA PHE A 199 -5.14 5.12 -16.04
C PHE A 199 -4.69 5.02 -14.58
N GLY A 200 -5.09 5.96 -13.73
CA GLY A 200 -4.82 5.92 -12.30
C GLY A 200 -5.38 4.67 -11.63
N PHE A 201 -6.59 4.25 -11.98
CA PHE A 201 -7.20 3.02 -11.47
C PHE A 201 -6.47 1.76 -11.92
N ILE A 202 -5.96 1.72 -13.15
CA ILE A 202 -5.10 0.61 -13.61
C ILE A 202 -3.82 0.55 -12.78
N ILE A 203 -3.16 1.68 -12.55
CA ILE A 203 -1.94 1.75 -11.72
C ILE A 203 -2.26 1.30 -10.28
N LEU A 204 -3.39 1.69 -9.72
CA LEU A 204 -3.83 1.22 -8.40
C LEU A 204 -4.08 -0.29 -8.36
N THR A 205 -4.64 -0.86 -9.41
CA THR A 205 -4.81 -2.31 -9.53
C THR A 205 -3.46 -3.03 -9.50
N VAL A 206 -2.48 -2.52 -10.25
CA VAL A 206 -1.11 -3.06 -10.24
C VAL A 206 -0.47 -2.93 -8.86
N THR A 207 -0.63 -1.79 -8.17
CA THR A 207 -0.11 -1.61 -6.80
C THR A 207 -0.76 -2.55 -5.80
N GLY A 208 -2.04 -2.88 -5.97
CA GLY A 208 -2.74 -3.91 -5.21
C GLY A 208 -2.13 -5.30 -5.40
N GLY A 209 -1.81 -5.67 -6.66
CA GLY A 209 -1.11 -6.91 -6.99
C GLY A 209 0.31 -6.97 -6.40
N ILE A 210 1.06 -5.87 -6.45
CA ILE A 210 2.39 -5.76 -5.82
C ILE A 210 2.29 -5.97 -4.31
N ARG A 211 1.29 -5.41 -3.64
CA ARG A 211 1.03 -5.61 -2.22
C ARG A 211 0.81 -7.08 -1.88
N LEU A 212 -0.01 -7.80 -2.67
CA LEU A 212 -0.23 -9.24 -2.51
C LEU A 212 1.08 -10.03 -2.60
N ALA A 213 1.91 -9.74 -3.59
CA ALA A 213 3.22 -10.35 -3.75
C ALA A 213 4.13 -10.05 -2.55
N GLN A 214 4.14 -8.81 -2.04
CA GLN A 214 4.89 -8.42 -0.84
C GLN A 214 4.43 -9.20 0.39
N LEU A 215 3.13 -9.39 0.59
CA LEU A 215 2.59 -10.19 1.69
C LEU A 215 3.02 -11.65 1.59
N ALA A 216 3.00 -12.25 0.40
CA ALA A 216 3.48 -13.60 0.18
C ALA A 216 4.98 -13.74 0.50
N ILE A 217 5.80 -12.78 0.07
CA ILE A 217 7.22 -12.72 0.38
C ILE A 217 7.43 -12.60 1.90
N LEU A 218 6.73 -11.70 2.57
CA LEU A 218 6.81 -11.51 4.02
C LEU A 218 6.43 -12.77 4.78
N ALA A 219 5.41 -13.51 4.32
CA ALA A 219 5.00 -14.78 4.92
C ALA A 219 6.11 -15.84 4.83
N VAL A 220 6.82 -15.91 3.72
CA VAL A 220 7.91 -16.88 3.49
C VAL A 220 9.20 -16.48 4.22
N ILE A 221 9.53 -15.19 4.26
CA ILE A 221 10.77 -14.69 4.87
C ILE A 221 10.68 -14.60 6.40
N GLY A 222 9.49 -14.47 6.97
CA GLY A 222 9.28 -14.36 8.42
C GLY A 222 10.05 -15.37 9.26
N PRO A 223 9.94 -16.68 8.99
CA PRO A 223 10.70 -17.72 9.70
C PRO A 223 12.22 -17.53 9.65
N PHE A 224 12.77 -17.10 8.50
CA PHE A 224 14.22 -16.86 8.37
C PHE A 224 14.68 -15.67 9.23
N LEU A 225 13.89 -14.59 9.26
CA LEU A 225 14.24 -13.40 10.04
C LEU A 225 14.08 -13.63 11.55
N ALA A 226 13.23 -14.60 11.97
CA ALA A 226 13.10 -14.99 13.36
C ALA A 226 14.40 -15.59 13.92
N VAL A 227 15.25 -16.19 13.08
CA VAL A 227 16.58 -16.69 13.49
C VAL A 227 17.46 -15.58 14.07
N SER A 228 17.29 -14.32 13.62
CA SER A 228 18.04 -13.17 14.13
C SER A 228 17.79 -12.86 15.61
N LEU A 229 16.72 -13.42 16.21
CA LEU A 229 16.41 -13.23 17.62
C LEU A 229 17.44 -13.83 18.57
N VAL A 230 18.27 -14.75 18.11
CA VAL A 230 19.41 -15.32 18.86
C VAL A 230 20.49 -14.26 19.07
N ASP A 231 20.67 -13.33 18.14
CA ASP A 231 21.62 -12.23 18.25
C ASP A 231 20.92 -10.96 18.81
N LYS A 232 20.59 -10.00 17.96
CA LYS A 232 20.00 -8.70 18.36
C LYS A 232 18.51 -8.57 18.05
N GLY A 233 17.98 -9.41 17.18
CA GLY A 233 16.58 -9.40 16.74
C GLY A 233 16.18 -8.22 15.85
N GLU A 234 17.14 -7.42 15.38
CA GLU A 234 16.87 -6.20 14.58
C GLU A 234 16.14 -6.53 13.27
N SER A 235 16.56 -7.62 12.60
CA SER A 235 15.94 -8.06 11.35
C SER A 235 14.50 -8.50 11.53
N PHE A 236 14.19 -9.19 12.62
CA PHE A 236 12.82 -9.60 12.93
C PHE A 236 11.92 -8.41 13.27
N ASN A 237 12.44 -7.43 14.02
CA ASN A 237 11.71 -6.20 14.33
C ASN A 237 11.43 -5.37 13.06
N THR A 238 12.38 -5.34 12.12
CA THR A 238 12.19 -4.71 10.80
C THR A 238 11.10 -5.43 10.01
N TRP A 239 11.08 -6.76 10.04
CA TRP A 239 10.04 -7.58 9.40
C TRP A 239 8.65 -7.27 9.95
N ILE A 240 8.48 -7.17 11.27
CA ILE A 240 7.19 -6.81 11.87
C ILE A 240 6.73 -5.45 11.39
N ARG A 241 7.61 -4.44 11.38
CA ARG A 241 7.27 -3.09 10.90
C ARG A 241 6.86 -3.10 9.43
N GLU A 242 7.58 -3.83 8.59
CA GLU A 242 7.24 -3.97 7.18
C GLU A 242 5.90 -4.70 6.99
N ALA A 243 5.66 -5.78 7.74
CA ALA A 243 4.40 -6.51 7.71
C ALA A 243 3.21 -5.62 8.07
N VAL A 244 3.33 -4.84 9.16
CA VAL A 244 2.32 -3.86 9.56
C VAL A 244 2.11 -2.82 8.44
N ALA A 245 3.19 -2.27 7.87
CA ALA A 245 3.10 -1.27 6.82
C ALA A 245 2.33 -1.78 5.60
N VAL A 246 2.69 -2.98 5.11
CA VAL A 246 2.08 -3.57 3.92
C VAL A 246 0.63 -3.95 4.15
N VAL A 247 0.30 -4.50 5.33
CA VAL A 247 -1.07 -4.87 5.68
C VAL A 247 -1.97 -3.64 5.76
N PHE A 248 -1.58 -2.62 6.53
CA PHE A 248 -2.41 -1.42 6.74
C PHE A 248 -2.46 -0.48 5.54
N THR A 249 -1.58 -0.65 4.54
CA THR A 249 -1.69 0.06 3.25
C THR A 249 -3.06 -0.15 2.60
N GLN A 250 -3.66 -1.33 2.74
CA GLN A 250 -4.98 -1.63 2.19
C GLN A 250 -6.07 -0.74 2.79
N LEU A 251 -6.10 -0.61 4.11
CA LEU A 251 -7.10 0.23 4.79
C LEU A 251 -7.02 1.68 4.33
N LEU A 252 -5.79 2.22 4.21
CA LEU A 252 -5.58 3.57 3.72
C LEU A 252 -6.09 3.71 2.27
N GLN A 253 -5.76 2.76 1.40
CA GLN A 253 -6.20 2.80 0.00
C GLN A 253 -7.72 2.72 -0.12
N VAL A 254 -8.40 1.87 0.65
CA VAL A 254 -9.86 1.77 0.66
C VAL A 254 -10.50 3.06 1.18
N TRP A 255 -9.96 3.64 2.25
CA TRP A 255 -10.44 4.91 2.79
C TRP A 255 -10.29 6.05 1.78
N LEU A 256 -9.12 6.18 1.16
CA LEU A 256 -8.87 7.19 0.12
C LEU A 256 -9.72 6.96 -1.12
N LEU A 257 -10.04 5.70 -1.47
CA LEU A 257 -10.95 5.40 -2.58
C LEU A 257 -12.36 5.92 -2.30
N GLY A 258 -12.89 5.72 -1.09
CA GLY A 258 -14.16 6.30 -0.69
C GLY A 258 -14.15 7.83 -0.79
N TYR A 259 -13.08 8.46 -0.27
CA TYR A 259 -12.93 9.92 -0.37
C TYR A 259 -12.80 10.42 -1.83
N LEU A 260 -12.09 9.68 -2.68
CA LEU A 260 -11.97 9.97 -4.11
C LEU A 260 -13.35 9.97 -4.77
N ILE A 261 -14.15 8.94 -4.54
CA ILE A 261 -15.49 8.79 -5.14
C ILE A 261 -16.42 9.92 -4.68
N ALA A 262 -16.45 10.19 -3.36
CA ALA A 262 -17.26 11.28 -2.81
C ALA A 262 -16.87 12.65 -3.37
N THR A 263 -15.59 12.87 -3.67
CA THR A 263 -15.10 14.10 -4.26
C THR A 263 -15.50 14.22 -5.73
N ILE A 264 -15.40 13.14 -6.50
CA ILE A 264 -15.75 13.15 -7.94
C ILE A 264 -17.24 13.41 -8.15
N GLN A 265 -18.13 12.91 -7.27
CA GLN A 265 -19.58 13.07 -7.38
C GLN A 265 -20.03 14.55 -7.37
N ARG A 266 -19.25 15.46 -6.81
CA ARG A 266 -19.56 16.91 -6.80
C ARG A 266 -19.36 17.58 -8.15
N ALA A 267 -18.60 16.97 -9.06
CA ALA A 267 -18.38 17.37 -10.46
C ALA A 267 -17.88 18.81 -10.72
N HIS A 268 -17.42 19.55 -9.69
CA HIS A 268 -16.83 20.86 -9.87
C HIS A 268 -15.35 20.75 -10.28
N PHE A 269 -14.84 21.74 -10.98
CA PHE A 269 -13.44 21.72 -11.45
C PHE A 269 -12.43 21.52 -10.33
N TRP A 270 -12.59 22.21 -9.20
CA TRP A 270 -11.69 22.08 -8.05
C TRP A 270 -11.78 20.71 -7.36
N ASP A 271 -12.96 20.10 -7.37
CA ASP A 271 -13.15 18.75 -6.84
C ASP A 271 -12.45 17.71 -7.73
N LEU A 272 -12.48 17.90 -9.05
CA LEU A 272 -11.72 17.03 -9.98
C LEU A 272 -10.20 17.16 -9.77
N MET A 273 -9.69 18.38 -9.53
CA MET A 273 -8.27 18.61 -9.19
C MET A 273 -7.91 17.93 -7.86
N THR A 274 -8.79 18.02 -6.87
CA THR A 274 -8.62 17.35 -5.58
C THR A 274 -8.62 15.85 -5.75
N ALA A 275 -9.52 15.30 -6.56
CA ALA A 275 -9.58 13.87 -6.88
C ALA A 275 -8.26 13.36 -7.50
N MET A 276 -7.64 14.13 -8.37
CA MET A 276 -6.31 13.83 -8.93
C MET A 276 -5.24 13.79 -7.83
N GLY A 277 -5.28 14.73 -6.89
CA GLY A 277 -4.38 14.73 -5.73
C GLY A 277 -4.56 13.49 -4.86
N ILE A 278 -5.81 13.10 -4.56
CA ILE A 278 -6.13 11.89 -3.80
C ILE A 278 -5.60 10.64 -4.53
N LEU A 279 -5.85 10.54 -5.84
CA LEU A 279 -5.35 9.45 -6.66
C LEU A 279 -3.82 9.32 -6.61
N ALA A 280 -3.11 10.44 -6.72
CA ALA A 280 -1.66 10.48 -6.60
C ALA A 280 -1.18 10.00 -5.21
N VAL A 281 -1.85 10.40 -4.14
CA VAL A 281 -1.56 9.95 -2.77
C VAL A 281 -1.87 8.45 -2.61
N MET A 282 -2.94 7.93 -3.21
CA MET A 282 -3.25 6.49 -3.19
C MET A 282 -2.16 5.66 -3.85
N ILE A 283 -1.63 6.12 -4.98
CA ILE A 283 -0.51 5.46 -5.69
C ILE A 283 0.78 5.51 -4.86
N ALA A 284 1.05 6.63 -4.20
CA ALA A 284 2.20 6.82 -3.33
C ALA A 284 2.02 6.21 -1.92
N GLY A 285 0.80 5.82 -1.55
CA GLY A 285 0.41 5.37 -0.20
C GLY A 285 1.35 4.34 0.44
N PRO A 286 1.77 3.27 -0.27
CA PRO A 286 2.71 2.29 0.27
C PRO A 286 4.02 2.91 0.74
N THR A 287 4.55 3.87 0.00
CA THR A 287 5.82 4.56 0.34
C THR A 287 5.63 5.48 1.55
N VAL A 288 4.50 6.18 1.62
CA VAL A 288 4.18 7.10 2.73
C VAL A 288 4.05 6.33 4.04
N ILE A 289 3.29 5.24 4.07
CA ILE A 289 3.13 4.42 5.28
C ILE A 289 4.47 3.84 5.73
N LYS A 290 5.28 3.31 4.80
CA LYS A 290 6.61 2.81 5.12
C LYS A 290 7.49 3.88 5.75
N GLN A 291 7.51 5.08 5.19
CA GLN A 291 8.25 6.20 5.77
C GLN A 291 7.80 6.52 7.19
N TYR A 292 6.49 6.57 7.46
CA TYR A 292 5.97 6.81 8.80
C TYR A 292 6.35 5.70 9.78
N ILE A 293 6.19 4.44 9.43
CA ILE A 293 6.50 3.31 10.31
C ILE A 293 8.02 3.17 10.55
N HIS A 294 8.84 3.50 9.54
CA HIS A 294 10.30 3.48 9.70
C HIS A 294 10.84 4.74 10.37
N SER A 295 10.27 5.93 10.11
CA SER A 295 10.71 7.19 10.73
C SER A 295 10.24 7.33 12.17
N THR A 296 9.12 6.72 12.54
CA THR A 296 8.70 6.57 13.94
C THR A 296 9.58 5.56 14.70
N GLY A 297 10.87 5.54 14.38
CA GLY A 297 11.93 5.02 15.26
C GLY A 297 11.92 5.63 16.68
N THR A 298 10.85 6.34 17.03
CA THR A 298 10.43 6.77 18.38
C THR A 298 10.37 5.62 19.39
N GLY A 299 10.25 4.35 18.97
CA GLY A 299 10.47 3.22 19.88
C GLY A 299 11.85 3.25 20.54
N GLY A 300 12.90 3.64 19.82
CA GLY A 300 14.24 3.88 20.37
C GLY A 300 14.32 5.14 21.23
N ALA A 301 13.65 6.22 20.83
CA ALA A 301 13.65 7.47 21.58
C ALA A 301 12.83 7.39 22.89
N VAL A 302 11.65 6.74 22.86
CA VAL A 302 10.82 6.54 24.05
C VAL A 302 11.44 5.55 25.02
N VAL A 303 12.01 4.45 24.53
CA VAL A 303 12.78 3.50 25.37
C VAL A 303 14.07 4.13 25.88
N GLY A 304 14.75 4.95 25.06
CA GLY A 304 15.92 5.73 25.45
C GLY A 304 15.57 6.77 26.54
N ALA A 305 14.49 7.53 26.35
CA ALA A 305 14.01 8.49 27.35
C ALA A 305 13.55 7.78 28.63
N GLY A 306 12.82 6.67 28.54
CA GLY A 306 12.42 5.86 29.68
C GLY A 306 13.61 5.29 30.45
N ARG A 307 14.64 4.79 29.77
CA ARG A 307 15.91 4.36 30.40
C ARG A 307 16.62 5.52 31.11
N THR A 308 16.72 6.67 30.44
CA THR A 308 17.40 7.83 30.99
C THR A 308 16.68 8.36 32.25
N VAL A 309 15.34 8.36 32.26
CA VAL A 309 14.54 8.73 33.43
C VAL A 309 14.68 7.70 34.56
N ALA A 310 14.62 6.40 34.22
CA ALA A 310 14.84 5.33 35.20
C ALA A 310 16.25 5.40 35.85
N TYR A 311 17.28 5.62 35.03
CA TYR A 311 18.66 5.83 35.52
C TYR A 311 18.77 7.05 36.42
N ARG A 312 18.16 8.19 36.07
CA ARG A 312 18.16 9.40 36.88
C ARG A 312 17.42 9.20 38.21
N LEU A 313 16.32 8.45 38.19
CA LEU A 313 15.57 8.13 39.43
C LEU A 313 16.35 7.16 40.32
N MET A 314 17.05 6.16 39.78
CA MET A 314 17.92 5.26 40.53
C MET A 314 19.11 6.01 41.18
N ILE A 315 19.76 6.90 40.43
CA ILE A 315 20.88 7.69 40.95
C ILE A 315 20.39 8.64 42.05
N LYS A 316 19.23 9.28 41.88
CA LYS A 316 18.66 10.18 42.88
C LYS A 316 18.24 9.44 44.16
N GLY A 317 17.72 8.21 44.02
CA GLY A 317 17.39 7.34 45.18
C GLY A 317 18.63 6.79 45.91
N ALA A 318 19.76 6.61 45.17
CA ALA A 318 21.04 6.18 45.78
C ALA A 318 21.78 7.31 46.51
N MET A 319 21.59 8.58 46.10
CA MET A 319 22.20 9.75 46.72
C MET A 319 21.40 10.33 47.91
N SER A 320 20.18 9.84 48.16
CA SER A 320 19.34 10.30 49.27
C SER A 320 19.40 9.38 50.50
N ARG A 321 20.30 8.42 50.49
CA ARG A 321 20.69 7.59 51.65
C ARG A 321 22.12 7.93 52.05
#